data_25552f607b2dcc147e6be998688e287b
#
_entry.id   25552f607b2dcc147e6be998688e287b
#
_cell.length_a   1.000
_cell.length_b   1.000
_cell.length_c   1.000
_cell.angle_alpha   90.00
_cell.angle_beta   90.00
_cell.angle_gamma   90.00
#
_symmetry.space_group_name_H-M   'P 1'
#
loop_
_entity.id
_entity.type
_entity.pdbx_description
1 polymer ?
#
loop_
_entity_poly.entity_id
_entity_poly.type
_entity_poly.pdbx_seq_one_letter_code
_entity_poly.pdbx_strand_id
1 'polypeptide(L)'
;GSSMSYKAYPFFRDILINECIYFASKNKKLVRLNYKSEAYVGVWTEESVAVSFLTSRDIPFDKVVKMDVDRFATYELDELFDEQDHIIMNQTMEEEGHLLNVVAVTQEVMTELDKIRIKEFVQDVAKYDEVYGLTKKGSKQFILISENDSDEKKPHIMPVWSIKNRALKVRDEDFEECDLITIEGSVFGEWLDELRDDHKAVAIDLKTGVVGTIVSAQKLSNELTF
;
A
#
# COMPACT_ATOMS: atom_id res chain seq x y z
N GLY A 1 23.44 11.17 -10.19
CA GLY A 1 22.54 12.11 -10.80
C GLY A 1 21.31 12.35 -9.93
N SER A 2 20.72 13.51 -10.08
CA SER A 2 19.50 13.81 -9.36
C SER A 2 18.40 12.83 -9.77
N SER A 3 17.85 12.12 -8.79
CA SER A 3 16.67 11.31 -9.02
C SER A 3 15.52 12.26 -9.38
N MET A 4 14.99 12.12 -10.58
CA MET A 4 13.80 12.88 -10.96
C MET A 4 12.62 12.36 -10.18
N SER A 5 11.89 13.27 -9.54
CA SER A 5 10.64 12.93 -8.86
C SER A 5 9.55 12.64 -9.89
N TYR A 6 8.78 11.58 -9.66
CA TYR A 6 7.62 11.26 -10.49
C TYR A 6 6.36 12.03 -10.09
N LYS A 7 6.42 12.80 -9.00
CA LYS A 7 5.27 13.55 -8.48
C LYS A 7 4.68 14.57 -9.47
N ALA A 8 5.50 15.07 -10.38
CA ALA A 8 5.07 16.05 -11.37
C ALA A 8 4.19 15.45 -12.48
N TYR A 9 4.15 14.14 -12.62
CA TYR A 9 3.38 13.48 -13.66
C TYR A 9 1.93 13.25 -13.24
N PRO A 10 0.96 13.47 -14.13
CA PRO A 10 -0.46 13.26 -13.80
C PRO A 10 -0.78 11.83 -13.33
N PHE A 11 -0.12 10.81 -13.87
CA PHE A 11 -0.36 9.42 -13.46
C PHE A 11 -0.07 9.19 -11.98
N PHE A 12 0.92 9.89 -11.43
CA PHE A 12 1.30 9.76 -10.04
C PHE A 12 0.15 10.13 -9.10
N ARG A 13 -0.48 11.25 -9.42
CA ARG A 13 -1.67 11.73 -8.71
C ARG A 13 -2.83 10.73 -8.82
N ASP A 14 -3.04 10.17 -10.01
CA ASP A 14 -4.10 9.18 -10.22
C ASP A 14 -3.88 7.93 -9.36
N ILE A 15 -2.64 7.46 -9.26
CA ILE A 15 -2.31 6.32 -8.39
C ILE A 15 -2.56 6.66 -6.92
N LEU A 16 -2.19 7.86 -6.48
CA LEU A 16 -2.43 8.29 -5.08
C LEU A 16 -3.92 8.34 -4.75
N ILE A 17 -4.75 8.77 -5.70
CA ILE A 17 -6.21 8.88 -5.50
C ILE A 17 -6.88 7.52 -5.54
N ASN A 18 -6.56 6.71 -6.55
CA ASN A 18 -7.25 5.44 -6.79
C ASN A 18 -6.60 4.25 -6.08
N GLU A 19 -5.35 4.39 -5.67
CA GLU A 19 -4.56 3.36 -4.98
C GLU A 19 -4.50 2.03 -5.72
N CYS A 20 -4.56 2.09 -7.05
CA CYS A 20 -4.48 0.90 -7.90
C CYS A 20 -3.84 1.22 -9.24
N ILE A 21 -3.35 0.16 -9.89
CA ILE A 21 -2.81 0.18 -11.25
C ILE A 21 -3.45 -0.93 -12.07
N TYR A 22 -3.34 -0.86 -13.38
CA TYR A 22 -3.85 -1.86 -14.32
C TYR A 22 -2.76 -2.32 -15.26
N PHE A 23 -2.72 -3.61 -15.51
CA PHE A 23 -1.82 -4.19 -16.51
C PHE A 23 -2.47 -5.41 -17.16
N ALA A 24 -1.98 -5.81 -18.33
CA ALA A 24 -2.54 -6.94 -19.04
C ALA A 24 -1.85 -8.24 -18.65
N SER A 25 -2.62 -9.32 -18.61
CA SER A 25 -2.10 -10.66 -18.44
C SER A 25 -2.59 -11.59 -19.54
N LYS A 26 -1.77 -12.59 -19.87
CA LYS A 26 -2.09 -13.67 -20.78
C LYS A 26 -1.47 -14.96 -20.25
N ASN A 27 -2.29 -16.00 -20.11
CA ASN A 27 -1.83 -17.27 -19.54
C ASN A 27 -1.14 -17.08 -18.17
N LYS A 28 -1.72 -16.21 -17.34
CA LYS A 28 -1.22 -15.86 -15.99
C LYS A 28 0.16 -15.19 -15.98
N LYS A 29 0.61 -14.67 -17.11
CA LYS A 29 1.89 -13.95 -17.23
C LYS A 29 1.63 -12.52 -17.67
N LEU A 30 2.55 -11.63 -17.31
CA LEU A 30 2.51 -10.24 -17.77
C LEU A 30 2.63 -10.18 -19.28
N VAL A 31 1.80 -9.34 -19.91
CA VAL A 31 1.95 -9.02 -21.33
C VAL A 31 3.02 -7.95 -21.49
N ARG A 32 4.02 -8.24 -22.31
CA ARG A 32 5.09 -7.28 -22.59
C ARG A 32 4.85 -6.64 -23.95
N LEU A 33 5.16 -5.35 -24.02
CA LEU A 33 5.05 -4.53 -25.22
C LEU A 33 6.43 -4.31 -25.83
N ASN A 34 6.50 -4.29 -27.16
CA ASN A 34 7.72 -3.89 -27.82
C ASN A 34 7.76 -2.38 -27.98
N TYR A 35 8.82 -1.78 -27.49
CA TYR A 35 9.08 -0.36 -27.61
C TYR A 35 10.55 -0.16 -27.96
N LYS A 36 10.83 0.42 -29.14
CA LYS A 36 12.20 0.63 -29.64
C LYS A 36 13.08 -0.63 -29.56
N SER A 37 12.51 -1.76 -29.97
CA SER A 37 13.17 -3.07 -30.01
C SER A 37 13.44 -3.71 -28.64
N GLU A 38 12.87 -3.17 -27.58
CA GLU A 38 12.95 -3.74 -26.23
C GLU A 38 11.57 -4.06 -25.68
N ALA A 39 11.51 -5.00 -24.74
CA ALA A 39 10.26 -5.41 -24.11
C ALA A 39 10.03 -4.64 -22.81
N TYR A 40 8.82 -4.11 -22.67
CA TYR A 40 8.40 -3.36 -21.49
C TYR A 40 7.02 -3.85 -21.03
N VAL A 41 6.69 -3.61 -19.77
CA VAL A 41 5.35 -3.90 -19.25
C VAL A 41 4.50 -2.63 -19.37
N GLY A 42 3.34 -2.74 -20.01
CA GLY A 42 2.37 -1.66 -20.06
C GLY A 42 1.61 -1.56 -18.74
N VAL A 43 1.52 -0.38 -18.18
CA VAL A 43 0.76 -0.11 -16.96
C VAL A 43 -0.10 1.15 -17.18
N TRP A 44 -1.33 1.10 -16.71
CA TRP A 44 -2.30 2.18 -16.85
C TRP A 44 -2.95 2.52 -15.52
N THR A 45 -3.42 3.74 -15.41
CA THR A 45 -4.19 4.19 -14.24
C THR A 45 -5.70 4.04 -14.43
N GLU A 46 -6.15 3.69 -15.65
CA GLU A 46 -7.55 3.44 -15.97
C GLU A 46 -7.69 2.19 -16.81
N GLU A 47 -8.64 1.32 -16.43
CA GLU A 47 -8.89 0.07 -17.13
C GLU A 47 -9.31 0.28 -18.58
N SER A 48 -10.22 1.23 -18.83
CA SER A 48 -10.74 1.49 -20.17
C SER A 48 -9.64 1.94 -21.14
N VAL A 49 -8.67 2.71 -20.65
CA VAL A 49 -7.53 3.17 -21.45
C VAL A 49 -6.64 1.98 -21.81
N ALA A 50 -6.38 1.10 -20.86
CA ALA A 50 -5.61 -0.12 -21.09
C ALA A 50 -6.25 -1.00 -22.16
N VAL A 51 -7.53 -1.30 -22.00
CA VAL A 51 -8.29 -2.14 -22.95
C VAL A 51 -8.30 -1.53 -24.36
N SER A 52 -8.54 -0.22 -24.43
CA SER A 52 -8.56 0.50 -25.71
C SER A 52 -7.23 0.42 -26.44
N PHE A 53 -6.13 0.66 -25.72
CA PHE A 53 -4.79 0.58 -26.30
C PHE A 53 -4.46 -0.82 -26.80
N LEU A 54 -4.64 -1.83 -25.95
CA LEU A 54 -4.33 -3.22 -26.27
C LEU A 54 -5.13 -3.72 -27.48
N THR A 55 -6.41 -3.40 -27.50
CA THR A 55 -7.32 -3.78 -28.59
C THR A 55 -6.92 -3.07 -29.89
N SER A 56 -6.67 -1.78 -29.86
CA SER A 56 -6.31 -0.99 -31.02
C SER A 56 -4.97 -1.37 -31.64
N ARG A 57 -4.06 -1.90 -30.83
CA ARG A 57 -2.74 -2.37 -31.28
C ARG A 57 -2.71 -3.86 -31.60
N ASP A 58 -3.85 -4.55 -31.53
CA ASP A 58 -3.94 -5.99 -31.73
C ASP A 58 -2.97 -6.80 -30.85
N ILE A 59 -2.80 -6.36 -29.61
CA ILE A 59 -1.94 -7.05 -28.64
C ILE A 59 -2.79 -8.11 -27.94
N PRO A 60 -2.40 -9.40 -28.02
CA PRO A 60 -3.17 -10.47 -27.38
C PRO A 60 -3.10 -10.37 -25.85
N PHE A 61 -4.24 -10.47 -25.19
CA PHE A 61 -4.33 -10.54 -23.74
C PHE A 61 -5.60 -11.29 -23.32
N ASP A 62 -5.56 -11.90 -22.13
CA ASP A 62 -6.73 -12.59 -21.57
C ASP A 62 -7.57 -11.63 -20.74
N LYS A 63 -6.91 -10.79 -19.94
CA LYS A 63 -7.61 -9.83 -19.08
C LYS A 63 -6.70 -8.66 -18.73
N VAL A 64 -7.32 -7.56 -18.34
CA VAL A 64 -6.66 -6.44 -17.69
C VAL A 64 -6.84 -6.63 -16.18
N VAL A 65 -5.74 -6.73 -15.46
CA VAL A 65 -5.72 -6.96 -14.01
C VAL A 65 -5.74 -5.62 -13.29
N LYS A 66 -6.67 -5.47 -12.35
CA LYS A 66 -6.65 -4.36 -11.39
C LYS A 66 -5.83 -4.80 -10.18
N MET A 67 -4.79 -4.07 -9.87
CA MET A 67 -3.90 -4.39 -8.76
C MET A 67 -3.87 -3.26 -7.75
N ASP A 68 -4.22 -3.56 -6.50
CA ASP A 68 -4.06 -2.62 -5.38
C ASP A 68 -2.58 -2.29 -5.21
N VAL A 69 -2.25 -1.02 -5.08
CA VAL A 69 -0.86 -0.56 -5.06
C VAL A 69 -0.10 -1.05 -3.82
N ASP A 70 -0.78 -1.20 -2.68
CA ASP A 70 -0.14 -1.75 -1.47
C ASP A 70 0.22 -3.22 -1.66
N ARG A 71 -0.73 -3.98 -2.22
CA ARG A 71 -0.50 -5.38 -2.53
C ARG A 71 0.60 -5.55 -3.56
N PHE A 72 0.59 -4.71 -4.58
CA PHE A 72 1.64 -4.70 -5.60
C PHE A 72 3.02 -4.47 -4.97
N ALA A 73 3.13 -3.45 -4.13
CA ALA A 73 4.40 -3.10 -3.49
C ALA A 73 4.89 -4.16 -2.49
N THR A 74 3.95 -4.85 -1.81
CA THR A 74 4.28 -5.79 -0.74
C THR A 74 4.53 -7.21 -1.26
N TYR A 75 3.69 -7.69 -2.16
CA TYR A 75 3.69 -9.10 -2.55
C TYR A 75 4.03 -9.36 -4.02
N GLU A 76 3.59 -8.50 -4.91
CA GLU A 76 3.59 -8.81 -6.34
C GLU A 76 4.80 -8.24 -7.10
N LEU A 77 5.42 -7.20 -6.58
CA LEU A 77 6.52 -6.52 -7.27
C LEU A 77 7.68 -7.48 -7.54
N ASP A 78 8.10 -8.22 -6.52
CA ASP A 78 9.23 -9.16 -6.64
C ASP A 78 8.86 -10.44 -7.39
N GLU A 79 7.58 -10.83 -7.38
CA GLU A 79 7.11 -12.04 -8.05
C GLU A 79 6.83 -11.83 -9.53
N LEU A 80 6.26 -10.69 -9.90
CA LEU A 80 5.83 -10.40 -11.26
C LEU A 80 6.86 -9.63 -12.07
N PHE A 81 7.65 -8.77 -11.42
CA PHE A 81 8.60 -7.88 -12.07
C PHE A 81 10.01 -8.18 -11.59
N ASP A 82 10.95 -8.20 -12.53
CA ASP A 82 12.37 -8.26 -12.22
C ASP A 82 12.88 -6.84 -11.93
N GLU A 83 13.98 -6.70 -11.19
CA GLU A 83 14.60 -5.40 -10.88
C GLU A 83 14.96 -4.60 -12.14
N GLN A 84 15.22 -5.31 -13.24
CA GLN A 84 15.59 -4.73 -14.52
C GLN A 84 14.38 -4.27 -15.33
N ASP A 85 13.17 -4.65 -14.93
CA ASP A 85 11.97 -4.33 -15.70
C ASP A 85 11.68 -2.84 -15.69
N HIS A 86 11.28 -2.34 -16.86
CA HIS A 86 10.74 -0.99 -17.00
C HIS A 86 9.28 -1.09 -17.41
N ILE A 87 8.52 -0.10 -17.01
CA ILE A 87 7.13 0.03 -17.39
C ILE A 87 6.94 1.21 -18.32
N ILE A 88 5.94 1.10 -19.18
CA ILE A 88 5.44 2.26 -19.94
C ILE A 88 4.10 2.61 -19.32
N MET A 89 4.05 3.79 -18.71
CA MET A 89 2.86 4.27 -18.01
C MET A 89 1.95 5.05 -18.94
N ASN A 90 0.68 4.65 -18.98
CA ASN A 90 -0.38 5.38 -19.70
C ASN A 90 -0.13 5.57 -21.19
N GLN A 91 0.40 4.56 -21.87
CA GLN A 91 0.50 4.58 -23.33
C GLN A 91 -0.88 4.51 -23.95
N THR A 92 -1.14 5.37 -24.92
CA THR A 92 -2.37 5.41 -25.71
C THR A 92 -2.02 5.44 -27.20
N MET A 93 -3.05 5.42 -28.06
CA MET A 93 -2.81 5.56 -29.50
C MET A 93 -2.26 6.93 -29.88
N GLU A 94 -2.55 7.96 -29.07
CA GLU A 94 -2.08 9.33 -29.32
C GLU A 94 -0.82 9.67 -28.55
N GLU A 95 -0.55 8.98 -27.44
CA GLU A 95 0.57 9.32 -26.55
C GLU A 95 1.48 8.12 -26.31
N GLU A 96 2.78 8.35 -26.34
CA GLU A 96 3.77 7.30 -26.12
C GLU A 96 3.82 6.79 -24.68
N GLY A 97 3.26 7.56 -23.74
CA GLY A 97 3.34 7.24 -22.32
C GLY A 97 4.70 7.61 -21.73
N HIS A 98 4.92 7.17 -20.50
CA HIS A 98 6.14 7.47 -19.75
C HIS A 98 6.90 6.19 -19.43
N LEU A 99 8.17 6.16 -19.78
CA LEU A 99 9.05 5.04 -19.49
C LEU A 99 9.63 5.21 -18.09
N LEU A 100 9.36 4.26 -17.20
CA LEU A 100 9.69 4.38 -15.78
C LEU A 100 10.35 3.10 -15.25
N ASN A 101 11.22 3.28 -14.27
CA ASN A 101 11.72 2.17 -13.47
C ASN A 101 10.64 1.76 -12.45
N VAL A 102 10.20 0.51 -12.50
CA VAL A 102 9.08 0.04 -11.68
C VAL A 102 9.37 0.12 -10.17
N VAL A 103 10.57 -0.22 -9.75
CA VAL A 103 10.94 -0.18 -8.34
C VAL A 103 10.98 1.26 -7.84
N ALA A 104 11.62 2.14 -8.58
CA ALA A 104 11.76 3.55 -8.19
C ALA A 104 10.40 4.26 -8.08
N VAL A 105 9.53 4.09 -9.08
CA VAL A 105 8.21 4.74 -9.05
C VAL A 105 7.33 4.17 -7.94
N THR A 106 7.39 2.86 -7.70
CA THR A 106 6.63 2.21 -6.62
C THR A 106 7.07 2.74 -5.26
N GLN A 107 8.36 2.83 -5.00
CA GLN A 107 8.89 3.37 -3.76
C GLN A 107 8.45 4.81 -3.52
N GLU A 108 8.48 5.63 -4.56
CA GLU A 108 8.06 7.03 -4.43
C GLU A 108 6.55 7.15 -4.15
N VAL A 109 5.74 6.34 -4.83
CA VAL A 109 4.29 6.28 -4.57
C VAL A 109 4.01 5.87 -3.13
N MET A 110 4.64 4.80 -2.66
CA MET A 110 4.41 4.30 -1.30
C MET A 110 4.86 5.30 -0.24
N THR A 111 5.98 5.97 -0.46
CA THR A 111 6.45 7.02 0.45
C THR A 111 5.43 8.15 0.57
N GLU A 112 4.86 8.57 -0.54
CA GLU A 112 3.87 9.64 -0.54
C GLU A 112 2.54 9.20 0.08
N LEU A 113 2.09 7.97 -0.21
CA LEU A 113 0.90 7.39 0.42
C LEU A 113 1.06 7.29 1.93
N ASP A 114 2.22 6.87 2.41
CA ASP A 114 2.48 6.78 3.85
C ASP A 114 2.33 8.14 4.54
N LYS A 115 2.84 9.19 3.93
CA LYS A 115 2.67 10.56 4.46
C LYS A 115 1.21 10.97 4.55
N ILE A 116 0.45 10.70 3.50
CA ILE A 116 -0.98 11.02 3.44
C ILE A 116 -1.73 10.24 4.52
N ARG A 117 -1.47 8.95 4.65
CA ARG A 117 -2.15 8.07 5.61
C ARG A 117 -1.85 8.42 7.05
N ILE A 118 -0.60 8.74 7.36
CA ILE A 118 -0.22 9.20 8.70
C ILE A 118 -0.98 10.48 9.05
N LYS A 119 -1.03 11.42 8.12
CA LYS A 119 -1.76 12.67 8.32
C LYS A 119 -3.26 12.44 8.55
N GLU A 120 -3.88 11.60 7.73
CA GLU A 120 -5.29 11.26 7.88
C GLU A 120 -5.57 10.54 9.20
N PHE A 121 -4.72 9.59 9.59
CA PHE A 121 -4.84 8.89 10.87
C PHE A 121 -4.80 9.88 12.04
N VAL A 122 -3.82 10.77 12.04
CA VAL A 122 -3.65 11.79 13.08
C VAL A 122 -4.89 12.70 13.15
N GLN A 123 -5.39 13.14 12.00
CA GLN A 123 -6.59 13.98 11.92
C GLN A 123 -7.83 13.26 12.47
N ASP A 124 -8.01 11.99 12.14
CA ASP A 124 -9.13 11.18 12.61
C ASP A 124 -9.06 10.98 14.12
N VAL A 125 -7.90 10.67 14.67
CA VAL A 125 -7.70 10.50 16.11
C VAL A 125 -7.98 11.81 16.84
N ALA A 126 -7.51 12.92 16.30
CA ALA A 126 -7.75 14.24 16.89
C ALA A 126 -9.25 14.60 16.88
N LYS A 127 -9.97 14.20 15.84
CA LYS A 127 -11.39 14.50 15.67
C LYS A 127 -12.31 13.64 16.53
N TYR A 128 -12.04 12.32 16.55
CA TYR A 128 -12.93 11.35 17.18
C TYR A 128 -12.47 10.87 18.57
N ASP A 129 -11.22 11.16 18.92
CA ASP A 129 -10.59 10.75 20.18
C ASP A 129 -10.67 9.23 20.44
N GLU A 130 -10.63 8.44 19.39
CA GLU A 130 -10.73 6.98 19.44
C GLU A 130 -9.75 6.33 18.47
N VAL A 131 -9.17 5.21 18.93
CA VAL A 131 -8.33 4.32 18.14
C VAL A 131 -8.84 2.90 18.35
N TYR A 132 -8.83 2.09 17.31
CA TYR A 132 -9.31 0.71 17.36
C TYR A 132 -8.12 -0.24 17.24
N GLY A 133 -8.09 -1.24 18.10
CA GLY A 133 -7.05 -2.25 18.12
C GLY A 133 -7.64 -3.64 18.25
N LEU A 134 -6.79 -4.65 18.22
CA LEU A 134 -7.16 -6.05 18.33
C LEU A 134 -6.49 -6.68 19.54
N THR A 135 -7.24 -7.49 20.27
CA THR A 135 -6.72 -8.31 21.36
C THR A 135 -6.98 -9.77 21.07
N LYS A 136 -6.20 -10.64 21.70
CA LYS A 136 -6.50 -12.08 21.67
C LYS A 136 -7.87 -12.30 22.30
N LYS A 137 -8.67 -13.18 21.72
CA LYS A 137 -10.03 -13.46 22.17
C LYS A 137 -10.05 -13.83 23.65
N GLY A 138 -10.91 -13.14 24.41
CA GLY A 138 -11.03 -13.37 25.84
C GLY A 138 -9.87 -12.81 26.66
N SER A 139 -9.00 -12.01 26.06
CA SER A 139 -7.83 -11.43 26.71
C SER A 139 -7.81 -9.91 26.52
N LYS A 140 -7.06 -9.23 27.36
CA LYS A 140 -6.78 -7.79 27.22
C LYS A 140 -5.43 -7.55 26.54
N GLN A 141 -4.76 -8.61 26.12
CA GLN A 141 -3.46 -8.53 25.49
C GLN A 141 -3.59 -8.19 24.00
N PHE A 142 -2.97 -7.08 23.58
CA PHE A 142 -2.94 -6.66 22.18
C PHE A 142 -2.12 -7.62 21.34
N ILE A 143 -2.54 -7.79 20.09
CA ILE A 143 -1.78 -8.59 19.16
C ILE A 143 -0.64 -7.76 18.58
N LEU A 144 0.46 -8.43 18.29
CA LEU A 144 1.60 -7.91 17.54
C LEU A 144 1.83 -8.79 16.34
N ILE A 145 2.22 -8.19 15.24
CA ILE A 145 2.51 -8.90 13.99
C ILE A 145 3.96 -8.69 13.58
N SER A 146 4.44 -9.54 12.69
CA SER A 146 5.78 -9.44 12.10
C SER A 146 5.68 -8.87 10.69
N GLU A 147 6.69 -8.12 10.28
CA GLU A 147 6.75 -7.52 8.96
C GLU A 147 6.95 -8.55 7.85
N ASN A 148 7.69 -9.62 8.13
CA ASN A 148 8.03 -10.69 7.19
C ASN A 148 7.88 -12.07 7.80
N ASP A 149 7.47 -13.05 6.99
CA ASP A 149 7.42 -14.46 7.38
C ASP A 149 8.80 -15.05 7.66
N SER A 150 9.85 -14.50 7.05
CA SER A 150 11.23 -14.95 7.23
C SER A 150 11.87 -14.41 8.50
N ASP A 151 11.13 -13.67 9.27
CA ASP A 151 11.69 -12.96 10.39
C ASP A 151 11.76 -13.86 11.62
N GLU A 152 12.96 -14.22 11.97
CA GLU A 152 13.27 -14.86 13.25
C GLU A 152 13.02 -13.87 14.40
N LYS A 153 12.75 -12.60 14.09
CA LYS A 153 12.48 -11.57 15.07
C LYS A 153 11.09 -11.74 15.64
N LYS A 154 10.95 -11.43 16.91
CA LYS A 154 9.65 -11.42 17.57
C LYS A 154 8.70 -10.44 16.90
N PRO A 155 7.38 -10.73 16.86
CA PRO A 155 6.39 -9.76 16.41
C PRO A 155 6.56 -8.44 17.14
N HIS A 156 6.60 -7.33 16.38
CA HIS A 156 6.94 -6.02 16.93
C HIS A 156 6.08 -4.88 16.40
N ILE A 157 5.03 -5.22 15.65
CA ILE A 157 4.16 -4.22 15.03
C ILE A 157 2.75 -4.37 15.57
N MET A 158 2.19 -3.31 16.15
CA MET A 158 0.82 -3.30 16.65
C MET A 158 -0.12 -2.73 15.59
N PRO A 159 -1.09 -3.51 15.07
CA PRO A 159 -2.07 -2.97 14.14
C PRO A 159 -3.12 -2.14 14.87
N VAL A 160 -3.41 -0.95 14.34
CA VAL A 160 -4.44 -0.04 14.85
C VAL A 160 -5.18 0.63 13.69
N TRP A 161 -6.37 1.10 13.96
CA TRP A 161 -7.22 1.78 12.97
C TRP A 161 -7.81 3.04 13.57
N SER A 162 -8.00 4.03 12.73
CA SER A 162 -8.70 5.27 13.11
C SER A 162 -10.19 5.21 12.80
N ILE A 163 -10.63 4.23 12.00
CA ILE A 163 -12.03 4.08 11.59
C ILE A 163 -12.51 2.67 11.93
N LYS A 164 -13.58 2.59 12.71
CA LYS A 164 -14.11 1.32 13.24
C LYS A 164 -14.48 0.32 12.14
N ASN A 165 -15.15 0.77 11.09
CA ASN A 165 -15.60 -0.13 10.03
C ASN A 165 -14.44 -0.76 9.27
N ARG A 166 -13.32 -0.05 9.11
CA ARG A 166 -12.11 -0.61 8.52
C ARG A 166 -11.49 -1.68 9.42
N ALA A 167 -11.44 -1.40 10.72
CA ALA A 167 -10.95 -2.37 11.70
C ALA A 167 -11.78 -3.65 11.69
N LEU A 168 -13.11 -3.52 11.69
CA LEU A 168 -14.03 -4.67 11.67
C LEU A 168 -13.84 -5.52 10.42
N LYS A 169 -13.68 -4.90 9.26
CA LYS A 169 -13.49 -5.61 8.00
C LYS A 169 -12.20 -6.45 8.03
N VAL A 170 -11.11 -5.86 8.47
CA VAL A 170 -9.82 -6.56 8.54
C VAL A 170 -9.84 -7.64 9.60
N ARG A 171 -10.47 -7.36 10.76
CA ARG A 171 -10.65 -8.39 11.80
C ARG A 171 -11.38 -9.60 11.25
N ASP A 172 -12.50 -9.40 10.57
CA ASP A 172 -13.34 -10.48 10.07
C ASP A 172 -12.62 -11.33 9.00
N GLU A 173 -11.76 -10.72 8.18
CA GLU A 173 -11.07 -11.43 7.12
C GLU A 173 -9.72 -12.02 7.53
N ASP A 174 -8.95 -11.30 8.35
CA ASP A 174 -7.56 -11.69 8.65
C ASP A 174 -7.31 -12.09 10.10
N PHE A 175 -8.19 -11.71 11.03
CA PHE A 175 -7.99 -11.88 12.46
C PHE A 175 -9.28 -12.35 13.16
N GLU A 176 -9.92 -13.38 12.63
CA GLU A 176 -11.21 -13.87 13.13
C GLU A 176 -11.21 -14.23 14.61
N GLU A 177 -10.06 -14.64 15.15
CA GLU A 177 -9.92 -15.06 16.55
C GLU A 177 -9.62 -13.88 17.48
N CYS A 178 -9.68 -12.66 17.00
CA CYS A 178 -9.37 -11.47 17.79
C CYS A 178 -10.63 -10.69 18.12
N ASP A 179 -10.60 -10.02 19.27
CA ASP A 179 -11.62 -9.06 19.66
C ASP A 179 -11.20 -7.66 19.24
N LEU A 180 -12.15 -6.88 18.77
CA LEU A 180 -11.94 -5.46 18.51
C LEU A 180 -12.12 -4.68 19.80
N ILE A 181 -11.18 -3.80 20.10
CA ILE A 181 -11.31 -2.91 21.24
C ILE A 181 -11.19 -1.45 20.81
N THR A 182 -11.82 -0.59 21.59
CA THR A 182 -11.75 0.87 21.41
C THR A 182 -10.84 1.45 22.49
N ILE A 183 -9.90 2.29 22.06
CA ILE A 183 -8.92 2.95 22.93
C ILE A 183 -9.14 4.45 22.82
N GLU A 184 -9.21 5.16 23.96
CA GLU A 184 -9.23 6.61 23.95
C GLU A 184 -7.92 7.16 23.40
N GLY A 185 -7.97 8.31 22.73
CA GLY A 185 -6.78 8.92 22.13
C GLY A 185 -5.64 9.14 23.10
N SER A 186 -5.94 9.66 24.31
CA SER A 186 -4.93 9.88 25.34
C SER A 186 -4.29 8.59 25.84
N VAL A 187 -5.06 7.52 25.96
CA VAL A 187 -4.55 6.19 26.34
C VAL A 187 -3.66 5.64 25.24
N PHE A 188 -4.05 5.83 23.99
CA PHE A 188 -3.23 5.44 22.85
C PHE A 188 -1.88 6.19 22.86
N GLY A 189 -1.88 7.47 23.23
CA GLY A 189 -0.66 8.24 23.40
C GLY A 189 0.30 7.61 24.41
N GLU A 190 -0.23 7.17 25.56
CA GLU A 190 0.56 6.46 26.58
C GLU A 190 1.12 5.14 26.05
N TRP A 191 0.33 4.42 25.24
CA TRP A 191 0.75 3.17 24.62
C TRP A 191 1.89 3.39 23.61
N LEU A 192 1.83 4.48 22.85
CA LEU A 192 2.90 4.82 21.92
C LEU A 192 4.23 5.05 22.64
N ASP A 193 4.19 5.63 23.85
CA ASP A 193 5.39 5.83 24.66
C ASP A 193 6.00 4.48 25.07
N GLU A 194 5.18 3.52 25.47
CA GLU A 194 5.64 2.17 25.81
C GLU A 194 6.20 1.43 24.59
N LEU A 195 5.51 1.52 23.46
CA LEU A 195 5.96 0.90 22.22
C LEU A 195 7.28 1.49 21.74
N ARG A 196 7.44 2.81 21.86
CA ARG A 196 8.70 3.51 21.54
C ARG A 196 9.84 2.99 22.37
N ASP A 197 9.64 2.88 23.70
CA ASP A 197 10.68 2.42 24.62
C ASP A 197 11.08 0.96 24.32
N ASP A 198 10.17 0.16 23.80
CA ASP A 198 10.43 -1.22 23.38
C ASP A 198 10.87 -1.34 21.92
N HIS A 199 11.13 -0.23 21.24
CA HIS A 199 11.54 -0.18 19.82
C HIS A 199 10.53 -0.86 18.89
N LYS A 200 9.24 -0.70 19.16
CA LYS A 200 8.15 -1.27 18.38
C LYS A 200 7.54 -0.25 17.42
N ALA A 201 6.83 -0.75 16.45
CA ALA A 201 6.16 0.06 15.44
C ALA A 201 4.64 -0.16 15.49
N VAL A 202 3.94 0.64 14.69
CA VAL A 202 2.49 0.60 14.57
C VAL A 202 2.16 0.45 13.08
N ALA A 203 1.20 -0.41 12.76
CA ALA A 203 0.62 -0.47 11.43
C ALA A 203 -0.72 0.25 11.47
N ILE A 204 -0.84 1.34 10.74
CA ILE A 204 -2.04 2.17 10.77
C ILE A 204 -2.97 1.83 9.60
N ASP A 205 -4.26 1.70 9.92
CA ASP A 205 -5.32 1.51 8.93
C ASP A 205 -5.03 0.41 7.90
N LEU A 206 -4.52 -0.74 8.35
CA LEU A 206 -4.25 -1.88 7.48
C LEU A 206 -5.49 -2.24 6.66
N LYS A 207 -5.25 -2.61 5.41
CA LYS A 207 -6.23 -3.22 4.51
C LYS A 207 -6.21 -4.74 4.68
N THR A 208 -7.20 -5.41 4.14
CA THR A 208 -7.23 -6.88 4.05
C THR A 208 -5.99 -7.41 3.32
N GLY A 209 -5.48 -8.55 3.77
CA GLY A 209 -4.19 -9.09 3.30
C GLY A 209 -2.99 -8.58 4.09
N VAL A 210 -3.22 -7.86 5.17
CA VAL A 210 -2.21 -7.30 6.07
C VAL A 210 -1.22 -6.40 5.32
N VAL A 211 -1.77 -5.48 4.53
CA VAL A 211 -1.00 -4.49 3.80
C VAL A 211 -1.39 -3.07 4.23
N GLY A 212 -0.44 -2.18 4.29
CA GLY A 212 -0.68 -0.79 4.66
C GLY A 212 0.60 -0.09 5.13
N THR A 213 0.41 0.95 5.89
CA THR A 213 1.48 1.83 6.34
C THR A 213 2.01 1.42 7.71
N ILE A 214 3.31 1.22 7.80
CA ILE A 214 4.00 0.94 9.06
C ILE A 214 4.78 2.20 9.44
N VAL A 215 4.61 2.63 10.68
CA VAL A 215 5.26 3.82 11.21
C VAL A 215 5.84 3.53 12.59
N SER A 216 7.01 4.08 12.90
CA SER A 216 7.58 3.92 14.24
C SER A 216 6.68 4.59 15.27
N ALA A 217 6.63 4.02 16.47
CA ALA A 217 5.88 4.63 17.57
C ALA A 217 6.39 6.04 17.89
N GLN A 218 7.68 6.27 17.77
CA GLN A 218 8.30 7.59 17.99
C GLN A 218 7.75 8.62 17.00
N LYS A 219 7.74 8.28 15.71
CA LYS A 219 7.26 9.20 14.68
C LYS A 219 5.78 9.52 14.85
N LEU A 220 4.96 8.50 15.11
CA LEU A 220 3.53 8.70 15.31
C LEU A 220 3.25 9.52 16.58
N SER A 221 3.96 9.26 17.65
CA SER A 221 3.85 10.03 18.90
C SER A 221 4.17 11.51 18.68
N ASN A 222 5.16 11.82 17.83
CA ASN A 222 5.51 13.20 17.51
C ASN A 222 4.44 13.92 16.70
N GLU A 223 3.67 13.19 15.91
CA GLU A 223 2.60 13.75 15.09
C GLU A 223 1.28 13.94 15.86
N LEU A 224 1.09 13.16 16.93
CA LEU A 224 -0.10 13.25 17.77
C LEU A 224 0.12 14.22 18.91
N THR A 225 -0.77 15.17 19.06
CA THR A 225 -0.79 16.11 20.20
C THR A 225 -2.07 15.90 20.99
N PHE A 226 -1.92 15.49 22.22
CA PHE A 226 -3.03 15.30 23.15
C PHE A 226 -2.98 16.32 24.28
#